data_bcb1294e9d924996f17dcdfd8e21cab3
#
_entry.id   bcb1294e9d924996f17dcdfd8e21cab3
#
_cell.length_a   1.000
_cell.length_b   1.000
_cell.length_c   1.000
_cell.angle_alpha   90.00
_cell.angle_beta   90.00
_cell.angle_gamma   90.00
#
_symmetry.space_group_name_H-M   'P 1'
#
loop_
_entity.id
_entity.type
_entity.pdbx_description
1 polymer ?
#
loop_
_entity_poly.entity_id
_entity_poly.type
_entity_poly.pdbx_seq_one_letter_code
_entity_poly.pdbx_strand_id
1 'polypeptide(L)'
;MVVPGFIDSHVHIIGGGGEGGFRTRTPEIGLSELIKAGITTVVGCLGTDATTRHMTSLLAKARALEEEGLSAFIYTGSYQFPIQTITGNCRDDLILIDKVIGVGEVADHRSFQPTAEEFAKVAAYARVGGLLSGKAGIINVHLGEGRSGLKFLLELVANTEIPIRQFLPTHINRNKELLAEGVNFVKAGGVIDLTT
;
A
#
# COMPACT_ATOMS: atom_id res chain seq x y z
N MET A 1 13.38 -26.18 13.11
CA MET A 1 13.34 -25.81 11.66
C MET A 1 13.71 -24.34 11.60
N VAL A 2 14.64 -23.95 10.74
CA VAL A 2 14.96 -22.54 10.48
C VAL A 2 14.34 -22.16 9.15
N VAL A 3 13.62 -21.05 9.13
CA VAL A 3 12.96 -20.51 7.93
C VAL A 3 13.35 -19.04 7.76
N PRO A 4 13.27 -18.46 6.56
CA PRO A 4 13.38 -17.02 6.38
C PRO A 4 12.33 -16.29 7.22
N GLY A 5 12.65 -15.08 7.68
CA GLY A 5 11.67 -14.23 8.35
C GLY A 5 10.55 -13.81 7.37
N PHE A 6 9.38 -13.52 7.91
CA PHE A 6 8.25 -13.09 7.10
C PHE A 6 8.41 -11.64 6.63
N ILE A 7 7.86 -11.37 5.45
CA ILE A 7 7.72 -10.02 4.89
C ILE A 7 6.24 -9.65 4.97
N ASP A 8 5.93 -8.58 5.70
CA ASP A 8 4.59 -8.03 5.73
C ASP A 8 4.53 -6.80 4.82
N SER A 9 3.80 -6.93 3.71
CA SER A 9 3.73 -5.92 2.65
C SER A 9 2.77 -4.78 2.95
N HIS A 10 2.04 -4.82 4.10
CA HIS A 10 0.99 -3.86 4.40
C HIS A 10 0.80 -3.68 5.91
N VAL A 11 1.50 -2.72 6.52
CA VAL A 11 1.46 -2.48 7.97
C VAL A 11 1.25 -1.00 8.29
N HIS A 12 0.29 -0.70 9.16
CA HIS A 12 0.12 0.65 9.71
C HIS A 12 1.12 0.89 10.85
N ILE A 13 2.42 1.06 10.52
CA ILE A 13 3.50 1.15 11.51
C ILE A 13 3.40 2.35 12.46
N ILE A 14 2.67 3.40 12.09
CA ILE A 14 2.35 4.54 12.97
C ILE A 14 0.93 4.47 13.54
N GLY A 15 0.36 3.25 13.58
CA GLY A 15 -1.02 3.02 13.94
C GLY A 15 -1.99 3.31 12.81
N GLY A 16 -3.14 2.70 12.91
CA GLY A 16 -4.28 2.83 11.98
C GLY A 16 -5.58 3.10 12.72
N GLY A 17 -6.70 2.73 12.11
CA GLY A 17 -8.03 2.88 12.68
C GLY A 17 -8.45 4.35 12.86
N GLY A 18 -9.53 4.54 13.58
CA GLY A 18 -10.15 5.84 13.82
C GLY A 18 -11.49 6.01 13.11
N GLU A 19 -11.89 5.04 12.28
CA GLU A 19 -13.15 5.08 11.52
C GLU A 19 -14.39 5.01 12.43
N GLY A 20 -14.25 4.51 13.66
CA GLY A 20 -15.26 4.55 14.72
C GLY A 20 -15.12 5.74 15.69
N GLY A 21 -14.37 6.78 15.31
CA GLY A 21 -14.05 7.94 16.13
C GLY A 21 -12.69 7.81 16.83
N PHE A 22 -12.22 8.88 17.47
CA PHE A 22 -10.85 8.98 18.02
C PHE A 22 -10.48 7.83 18.99
N ARG A 23 -11.45 7.28 19.71
CA ARG A 23 -11.23 6.15 20.64
C ARG A 23 -10.85 4.83 19.96
N THR A 24 -11.06 4.71 18.64
CA THR A 24 -10.74 3.49 17.86
C THR A 24 -9.40 3.57 17.16
N ARG A 25 -8.62 4.61 17.42
CA ARG A 25 -7.25 4.75 16.91
C ARG A 25 -6.34 3.73 17.58
N THR A 26 -5.49 3.07 16.78
CA THR A 26 -4.46 2.18 17.33
C THR A 26 -3.14 2.93 17.53
N PRO A 27 -2.31 2.52 18.51
CA PRO A 27 -0.98 3.09 18.71
C PRO A 27 -0.03 2.68 17.58
N GLU A 28 1.18 3.26 17.59
CA GLU A 28 2.29 2.77 16.77
C GLU A 28 2.68 1.35 17.16
N ILE A 29 3.07 0.54 16.18
CA ILE A 29 3.55 -0.81 16.44
C ILE A 29 4.98 -0.78 16.99
N GLY A 30 5.26 -1.61 17.99
CA GLY A 30 6.60 -1.81 18.52
C GLY A 30 7.35 -2.93 17.81
N LEU A 31 8.70 -2.84 17.79
CA LEU A 31 9.56 -3.89 17.22
C LEU A 31 9.23 -5.27 17.80
N SER A 32 9.01 -5.33 19.13
CA SER A 32 8.73 -6.60 19.82
C SER A 32 7.48 -7.34 19.31
N GLU A 33 6.49 -6.61 18.83
CA GLU A 33 5.26 -7.20 18.25
C GLU A 33 5.56 -7.83 16.90
N LEU A 34 6.32 -7.15 16.06
CA LEU A 34 6.76 -7.64 14.74
C LEU A 34 7.64 -8.90 14.87
N ILE A 35 8.62 -8.86 15.73
CA ILE A 35 9.54 -10.00 15.95
C ILE A 35 8.83 -11.22 16.54
N LYS A 36 7.87 -11.03 17.47
CA LYS A 36 7.05 -12.13 17.99
C LYS A 36 6.19 -12.80 16.93
N ALA A 37 5.78 -12.05 15.91
CA ALA A 37 5.07 -12.57 14.74
C ALA A 37 6.01 -13.21 13.69
N GLY A 38 7.34 -13.16 13.90
CA GLY A 38 8.33 -13.68 12.97
C GLY A 38 8.58 -12.77 11.76
N ILE A 39 8.15 -11.52 11.83
CA ILE A 39 8.30 -10.54 10.77
C ILE A 39 9.70 -9.91 10.86
N THR A 40 10.41 -9.88 9.74
CA THR A 40 11.75 -9.28 9.62
C THR A 40 11.80 -8.15 8.60
N THR A 41 10.73 -7.99 7.82
CA THR A 41 10.60 -6.91 6.85
C THR A 41 9.17 -6.39 6.84
N VAL A 42 9.00 -5.07 6.87
CA VAL A 42 7.67 -4.42 6.79
C VAL A 42 7.65 -3.37 5.69
N VAL A 43 6.45 -3.20 5.09
CA VAL A 43 6.15 -2.03 4.26
C VAL A 43 5.04 -1.23 4.94
N GLY A 44 5.42 -0.08 5.49
CA GLY A 44 4.51 0.81 6.20
C GLY A 44 3.61 1.61 5.25
N CYS A 45 2.37 1.85 5.67
CA CYS A 45 1.44 2.70 4.94
C CYS A 45 0.64 3.62 5.87
N LEU A 46 0.16 4.73 5.31
CA LEU A 46 -0.98 5.45 5.87
C LEU A 46 -2.26 4.76 5.39
N GLY A 47 -3.30 4.78 6.20
CA GLY A 47 -4.63 4.33 5.79
C GLY A 47 -5.55 5.50 5.51
N THR A 48 -6.76 5.44 6.08
CA THR A 48 -7.82 6.43 5.92
C THR A 48 -7.42 7.83 6.40
N ASP A 49 -6.64 7.91 7.49
CA ASP A 49 -6.31 9.19 8.14
C ASP A 49 -4.94 9.71 7.69
N ALA A 50 -4.94 10.58 6.70
CA ALA A 50 -3.79 11.38 6.30
C ALA A 50 -3.83 12.83 6.84
N THR A 51 -4.79 13.13 7.72
CA THR A 51 -4.93 14.45 8.34
C THR A 51 -4.16 14.52 9.66
N THR A 52 -4.28 13.51 10.50
CA THR A 52 -3.62 13.47 11.82
C THR A 52 -2.46 12.48 11.87
N ARG A 53 -2.18 11.77 10.78
CA ARG A 53 -0.99 10.96 10.53
C ARG A 53 -0.34 11.45 9.23
N HIS A 54 0.97 11.60 9.22
CA HIS A 54 1.67 12.26 8.13
C HIS A 54 2.75 11.37 7.51
N MET A 55 3.04 11.58 6.24
CA MET A 55 4.10 10.86 5.52
C MET A 55 5.47 11.01 6.17
N THR A 56 5.76 12.18 6.75
CA THR A 56 7.01 12.42 7.48
C THR A 56 7.13 11.59 8.77
N SER A 57 6.03 11.42 9.50
CA SER A 57 5.97 10.55 10.68
C SER A 57 6.13 9.07 10.28
N LEU A 58 5.52 8.65 9.17
CA LEU A 58 5.66 7.29 8.63
C LEU A 58 7.10 6.99 8.24
N LEU A 59 7.77 7.93 7.56
CA LEU A 59 9.18 7.80 7.19
C LEU A 59 10.08 7.73 8.43
N ALA A 60 9.84 8.60 9.44
CA ALA A 60 10.61 8.59 10.68
C ALA A 60 10.47 7.25 11.41
N LYS A 61 9.26 6.68 11.48
CA LYS A 61 9.03 5.37 12.10
C LYS A 61 9.72 4.23 11.34
N ALA A 62 9.70 4.25 10.01
CA ALA A 62 10.42 3.24 9.22
C ALA A 62 11.93 3.29 9.48
N ARG A 63 12.50 4.48 9.59
CA ARG A 63 13.93 4.65 9.94
C ARG A 63 14.23 4.18 11.38
N ALA A 64 13.34 4.46 12.33
CA ALA A 64 13.50 3.98 13.71
C ALA A 64 13.49 2.44 13.77
N LEU A 65 12.57 1.78 13.08
CA LEU A 65 12.52 0.30 13.00
C LEU A 65 13.79 -0.27 12.34
N GLU A 66 14.36 0.43 11.36
CA GLU A 66 15.64 0.03 10.75
C GLU A 66 16.81 0.15 11.71
N GLU A 67 16.90 1.23 12.47
CA GLU A 67 17.91 1.40 13.53
C GLU A 67 17.79 0.33 14.62
N GLU A 68 16.58 -0.17 14.87
CA GLU A 68 16.29 -1.31 15.75
C GLU A 68 16.62 -2.68 15.11
N GLY A 69 17.01 -2.72 13.82
CA GLY A 69 17.47 -3.93 13.12
C GLY A 69 16.43 -4.62 12.24
N LEU A 70 15.27 -4.01 12.01
CA LEU A 70 14.24 -4.53 11.10
C LEU A 70 14.42 -3.90 9.71
N SER A 71 14.19 -4.67 8.64
CA SER A 71 14.08 -4.06 7.30
C SER A 71 12.73 -3.35 7.16
N ALA A 72 12.76 -2.03 6.98
CA ALA A 72 11.54 -1.24 6.90
C ALA A 72 11.52 -0.36 5.64
N PHE A 73 10.41 -0.43 4.92
CA PHE A 73 10.08 0.38 3.76
C PHE A 73 8.71 1.02 3.95
N ILE A 74 8.32 1.93 3.06
CA ILE A 74 7.00 2.57 3.10
C ILE A 74 6.42 2.74 1.69
N TYR A 75 5.10 2.85 1.63
CA TYR A 75 4.41 3.46 0.49
C TYR A 75 4.23 4.96 0.74
N THR A 76 4.35 5.78 -0.30
CA THR A 76 3.92 7.17 -0.25
C THR A 76 2.46 7.29 -0.65
N GLY A 77 1.68 8.04 0.11
CA GLY A 77 0.26 8.21 -0.15
C GLY A 77 -0.64 7.87 1.04
N SER A 78 -1.92 7.93 0.74
CA SER A 78 -3.03 7.56 1.62
C SER A 78 -4.22 7.17 0.75
N TYR A 79 -5.41 6.92 1.35
CA TYR A 79 -6.62 6.55 0.60
C TYR A 79 -6.98 7.51 -0.52
N GLN A 80 -6.72 8.81 -0.36
CA GLN A 80 -7.32 9.88 -1.16
C GLN A 80 -6.40 10.41 -2.27
N PHE A 81 -7.03 11.02 -3.26
CA PHE A 81 -6.38 11.87 -4.28
C PHE A 81 -6.68 13.36 -4.00
N PRO A 82 -5.72 14.26 -4.28
CA PRO A 82 -4.36 13.96 -4.72
C PRO A 82 -3.55 13.20 -3.68
N ILE A 83 -2.59 12.38 -4.14
CA ILE A 83 -1.73 11.56 -3.28
C ILE A 83 -0.93 12.45 -2.31
N GLN A 84 -0.98 12.11 -1.02
CA GLN A 84 -0.18 12.77 0.02
C GLN A 84 1.29 12.32 -0.11
N THR A 85 2.20 13.26 -0.26
CA THR A 85 3.61 13.01 -0.52
C THR A 85 4.51 13.86 0.36
N ILE A 86 5.79 13.55 0.40
CA ILE A 86 6.80 14.33 1.14
C ILE A 86 7.38 15.44 0.25
N THR A 87 7.64 15.14 -1.03
CA THR A 87 8.30 16.07 -1.96
C THR A 87 7.31 16.83 -2.85
N GLY A 88 6.02 16.57 -2.74
CA GLY A 88 4.96 17.13 -3.59
C GLY A 88 4.57 16.25 -4.78
N ASN A 89 5.28 15.16 -5.06
CA ASN A 89 4.98 14.21 -6.14
C ASN A 89 5.43 12.80 -5.76
N CYS A 90 4.58 11.79 -6.01
CA CYS A 90 4.90 10.41 -5.65
C CYS A 90 6.06 9.82 -6.47
N ARG A 91 6.28 10.29 -7.71
CA ARG A 91 7.45 9.91 -8.51
C ARG A 91 8.73 10.38 -7.84
N ASP A 92 8.75 11.61 -7.36
CA ASP A 92 9.91 12.24 -6.74
C ASP A 92 10.20 11.63 -5.36
N ASP A 93 9.16 11.30 -4.59
CA ASP A 93 9.30 10.50 -3.35
C ASP A 93 10.00 9.16 -3.63
N LEU A 94 9.56 8.43 -4.67
CA LEU A 94 10.17 7.15 -5.08
C LEU A 94 11.64 7.31 -5.47
N ILE A 95 12.00 8.38 -6.17
CA ILE A 95 13.37 8.61 -6.64
C ILE A 95 14.29 9.04 -5.50
N LEU A 96 13.84 10.00 -4.68
CA LEU A 96 14.69 10.71 -3.72
C LEU A 96 14.73 10.09 -2.34
N ILE A 97 13.73 9.28 -1.95
CA ILE A 97 13.62 8.70 -0.62
C ILE A 97 13.83 7.20 -0.69
N ASP A 98 14.94 6.73 -0.14
CA ASP A 98 15.37 5.33 -0.15
C ASP A 98 14.31 4.35 0.36
N LYS A 99 13.55 4.75 1.38
CA LYS A 99 12.50 3.94 2.02
C LYS A 99 11.22 3.83 1.22
N VAL A 100 10.94 4.75 0.30
CA VAL A 100 9.72 4.72 -0.52
C VAL A 100 9.89 3.74 -1.67
N ILE A 101 9.06 2.68 -1.72
CA ILE A 101 9.13 1.62 -2.74
C ILE A 101 7.89 1.54 -3.65
N GLY A 102 6.84 2.26 -3.34
CA GLY A 102 5.59 2.29 -4.08
C GLY A 102 4.67 3.40 -3.60
N VAL A 103 3.46 3.41 -4.11
CA VAL A 103 2.38 4.34 -3.74
C VAL A 103 1.27 3.57 -3.03
N GLY A 104 0.72 4.10 -1.97
CA GLY A 104 -0.40 3.50 -1.25
C GLY A 104 -0.47 3.93 0.22
N GLU A 105 -1.44 3.47 0.86
CA GLU A 105 -2.58 2.63 0.48
C GLU A 105 -3.66 3.50 -0.21
N VAL A 106 -3.91 3.31 -1.50
CA VAL A 106 -4.92 4.07 -2.24
C VAL A 106 -6.25 3.34 -2.22
N ALA A 107 -7.35 4.00 -1.88
CA ALA A 107 -8.64 3.36 -1.79
C ALA A 107 -9.37 3.29 -3.14
N ASP A 108 -9.99 2.13 -3.38
CA ASP A 108 -11.06 1.94 -4.37
C ASP A 108 -12.24 1.29 -3.67
N HIS A 109 -13.02 2.09 -2.97
CA HIS A 109 -14.23 1.65 -2.26
C HIS A 109 -15.17 2.83 -1.96
N ARG A 110 -16.26 2.57 -1.22
CA ARG A 110 -17.32 3.54 -0.88
C ARG A 110 -16.85 4.86 -0.26
N SER A 111 -15.69 4.89 0.39
CA SER A 111 -15.17 6.10 1.03
C SER A 111 -14.36 6.98 0.07
N PHE A 112 -13.83 6.37 -0.99
CA PHE A 112 -13.11 7.08 -2.03
C PHE A 112 -13.08 6.26 -3.33
N GLN A 113 -13.49 6.88 -4.43
CA GLN A 113 -13.47 6.28 -5.77
C GLN A 113 -12.76 7.25 -6.73
N PRO A 114 -11.49 6.96 -7.09
CA PRO A 114 -10.77 7.76 -8.05
C PRO A 114 -11.34 7.58 -9.46
N THR A 115 -11.18 8.57 -10.32
CA THR A 115 -11.41 8.38 -11.74
C THR A 115 -10.31 7.51 -12.36
N ALA A 116 -10.61 6.83 -13.47
CA ALA A 116 -9.62 6.02 -14.19
C ALA A 116 -8.40 6.86 -14.64
N GLU A 117 -8.64 8.12 -15.02
CA GLU A 117 -7.58 9.04 -15.45
C GLU A 117 -6.64 9.42 -14.29
N GLU A 118 -7.19 9.79 -13.12
CA GLU A 118 -6.40 10.10 -11.92
C GLU A 118 -5.56 8.90 -11.51
N PHE A 119 -6.14 7.71 -11.49
CA PHE A 119 -5.46 6.50 -11.10
C PHE A 119 -4.35 6.11 -12.10
N ALA A 120 -4.64 6.18 -13.40
CA ALA A 120 -3.65 5.93 -14.46
C ALA A 120 -2.46 6.88 -14.38
N LYS A 121 -2.70 8.15 -14.09
CA LYS A 121 -1.64 9.15 -13.91
C LYS A 121 -0.73 8.82 -12.74
N VAL A 122 -1.29 8.44 -11.60
CA VAL A 122 -0.50 8.00 -10.43
C VAL A 122 0.25 6.72 -10.73
N ALA A 123 -0.36 5.76 -11.44
CA ALA A 123 0.31 4.52 -11.84
C ALA A 123 1.51 4.79 -12.76
N ALA A 124 1.37 5.72 -13.71
CA ALA A 124 2.47 6.14 -14.58
C ALA A 124 3.61 6.80 -13.78
N TYR A 125 3.30 7.68 -12.82
CA TYR A 125 4.29 8.31 -11.96
C TYR A 125 5.02 7.28 -11.07
N ALA A 126 4.29 6.36 -10.45
CA ALA A 126 4.86 5.29 -9.65
C ALA A 126 5.80 4.40 -10.47
N ARG A 127 5.37 4.03 -11.68
CA ARG A 127 6.17 3.24 -12.61
C ARG A 127 7.47 3.94 -13.01
N VAL A 128 7.41 5.20 -13.42
CA VAL A 128 8.60 5.99 -13.78
C VAL A 128 9.53 6.15 -12.58
N GLY A 129 8.98 6.48 -11.41
CA GLY A 129 9.75 6.58 -10.18
C GLY A 129 10.47 5.27 -9.83
N GLY A 130 9.77 4.14 -9.93
CA GLY A 130 10.34 2.82 -9.72
C GLY A 130 11.46 2.47 -10.70
N LEU A 131 11.25 2.72 -12.00
CA LEU A 131 12.25 2.48 -13.05
C LEU A 131 13.53 3.30 -12.83
N LEU A 132 13.41 4.58 -12.52
CA LEU A 132 14.55 5.48 -12.32
C LEU A 132 15.32 5.21 -11.03
N SER A 133 14.67 4.69 -10.00
CA SER A 133 15.28 4.41 -8.70
C SER A 133 15.65 2.94 -8.48
N GLY A 134 15.33 2.05 -9.43
CA GLY A 134 15.54 0.60 -9.28
C GLY A 134 14.64 -0.05 -8.23
N LYS A 135 13.44 0.52 -8.00
CA LYS A 135 12.48 0.07 -6.99
C LYS A 135 11.23 -0.52 -7.64
N ALA A 136 10.36 -1.14 -6.83
CA ALA A 136 9.14 -1.78 -7.31
C ALA A 136 8.19 -0.80 -8.02
N GLY A 137 7.98 0.40 -7.47
CA GLY A 137 7.11 1.42 -8.06
C GLY A 137 5.67 0.95 -8.24
N ILE A 138 5.18 0.04 -7.40
CA ILE A 138 3.82 -0.50 -7.43
C ILE A 138 2.83 0.45 -6.78
N ILE A 139 1.54 0.16 -6.99
CA ILE A 139 0.43 0.79 -6.25
C ILE A 139 -0.23 -0.26 -5.37
N ASN A 140 -0.19 -0.05 -4.06
CA ASN A 140 -0.99 -0.80 -3.10
C ASN A 140 -2.40 -0.23 -3.06
N VAL A 141 -3.41 -1.07 -3.31
CA VAL A 141 -4.80 -0.66 -3.52
C VAL A 141 -5.70 -1.28 -2.47
N HIS A 142 -6.30 -0.45 -1.63
CA HIS A 142 -7.29 -0.86 -0.64
C HIS A 142 -8.63 -1.16 -1.30
N LEU A 143 -9.03 -2.42 -1.29
CA LEU A 143 -10.33 -2.83 -1.77
C LEU A 143 -11.34 -2.95 -0.64
N GLY A 144 -12.53 -2.41 -0.86
CA GLY A 144 -13.67 -2.59 0.03
C GLY A 144 -14.47 -3.86 -0.28
N GLU A 145 -15.55 -4.05 0.48
CA GLU A 145 -16.54 -5.12 0.26
C GLU A 145 -17.60 -4.73 -0.80
N GLY A 146 -17.32 -3.70 -1.59
CA GLY A 146 -18.22 -3.19 -2.61
C GLY A 146 -18.39 -4.13 -3.79
N ARG A 147 -19.44 -3.90 -4.58
CA ARG A 147 -19.77 -4.72 -5.76
C ARG A 147 -18.79 -4.55 -6.93
N SER A 148 -17.96 -3.52 -6.90
CA SER A 148 -16.97 -3.27 -7.94
C SER A 148 -15.83 -4.29 -7.93
N GLY A 149 -15.48 -4.84 -6.74
CA GLY A 149 -14.41 -5.81 -6.62
C GLY A 149 -13.12 -5.33 -7.30
N LEU A 150 -12.53 -6.18 -8.13
CA LEU A 150 -11.36 -5.88 -8.95
C LEU A 150 -11.68 -5.27 -10.32
N LYS A 151 -12.96 -5.03 -10.61
CA LYS A 151 -13.42 -4.60 -11.95
C LYS A 151 -12.72 -3.31 -12.41
N PHE A 152 -12.63 -2.32 -11.53
CA PHE A 152 -11.97 -1.04 -11.84
C PHE A 152 -10.51 -1.22 -12.29
N LEU A 153 -9.74 -2.03 -11.57
CA LEU A 153 -8.34 -2.30 -11.92
C LEU A 153 -8.22 -3.09 -13.23
N LEU A 154 -9.09 -4.08 -13.45
CA LEU A 154 -9.11 -4.87 -14.67
C LEU A 154 -9.49 -4.02 -15.89
N GLU A 155 -10.47 -3.13 -15.77
CA GLU A 155 -10.83 -2.17 -16.82
C GLU A 155 -9.69 -1.19 -17.11
N LEU A 156 -8.99 -0.71 -16.08
CA LEU A 156 -7.84 0.17 -16.26
C LEU A 156 -6.72 -0.53 -17.04
N VAL A 157 -6.38 -1.76 -16.66
CA VAL A 157 -5.38 -2.58 -17.38
C VAL A 157 -5.81 -2.86 -18.83
N ALA A 158 -7.08 -3.16 -19.06
CA ALA A 158 -7.59 -3.44 -20.41
C ALA A 158 -7.60 -2.22 -21.34
N ASN A 159 -7.74 -1.02 -20.79
CA ASN A 159 -7.85 0.22 -21.55
C ASN A 159 -6.59 1.08 -21.56
N THR A 160 -5.49 0.62 -20.97
CA THR A 160 -4.20 1.34 -20.90
C THR A 160 -3.03 0.39 -21.15
N GLU A 161 -1.83 0.95 -21.29
CA GLU A 161 -0.57 0.20 -21.36
C GLU A 161 0.01 -0.16 -19.96
N ILE A 162 -0.74 0.10 -18.88
CA ILE A 162 -0.29 -0.17 -17.51
C ILE A 162 -0.37 -1.67 -17.25
N PRO A 163 0.75 -2.32 -16.89
CA PRO A 163 0.75 -3.76 -16.67
C PRO A 163 0.01 -4.12 -15.37
N ILE A 164 -0.72 -5.23 -15.37
CA ILE A 164 -1.48 -5.73 -14.20
C ILE A 164 -0.64 -5.85 -12.92
N ARG A 165 0.64 -6.23 -13.05
CA ARG A 165 1.60 -6.33 -11.94
C ARG A 165 2.00 -5.00 -11.31
N GLN A 166 1.55 -3.87 -11.87
CA GLN A 166 1.72 -2.55 -11.29
C GLN A 166 0.86 -2.37 -10.03
N PHE A 167 -0.17 -3.20 -9.89
CA PHE A 167 -1.14 -3.11 -8.80
C PHE A 167 -0.96 -4.26 -7.81
N LEU A 168 -1.01 -3.94 -6.51
CA LEU A 168 -1.08 -4.87 -5.39
C LEU A 168 -2.39 -4.61 -4.62
N PRO A 169 -3.52 -5.17 -5.08
CA PRO A 169 -4.77 -5.05 -4.34
C PRO A 169 -4.70 -5.84 -3.04
N THR A 170 -5.09 -5.19 -1.93
CA THR A 170 -5.10 -5.78 -0.59
C THR A 170 -6.52 -6.07 -0.12
N HIS A 171 -6.63 -6.87 0.94
CA HIS A 171 -7.88 -7.32 1.55
C HIS A 171 -8.73 -8.22 0.64
N ILE A 172 -8.11 -8.94 -0.26
CA ILE A 172 -8.79 -9.80 -1.24
C ILE A 172 -9.61 -10.93 -0.59
N ASN A 173 -9.30 -11.29 0.63
CA ASN A 173 -10.01 -12.36 1.38
C ASN A 173 -11.21 -11.85 2.21
N ARG A 174 -11.67 -10.61 2.04
CA ARG A 174 -12.81 -10.05 2.78
C ARG A 174 -14.11 -10.82 2.57
N ASN A 175 -14.32 -11.36 1.35
CA ASN A 175 -15.43 -12.24 1.04
C ASN A 175 -15.04 -13.25 -0.06
N LYS A 176 -15.89 -14.27 -0.27
CA LYS A 176 -15.60 -15.37 -1.20
C LYS A 176 -15.57 -14.92 -2.66
N GLU A 177 -16.43 -13.99 -3.01
CA GLU A 177 -16.56 -13.44 -4.36
C GLU A 177 -15.29 -12.68 -4.73
N LEU A 178 -14.82 -11.79 -3.87
CA LEU A 178 -13.59 -11.03 -4.07
C LEU A 178 -12.37 -11.96 -4.12
N LEU A 179 -12.33 -13.00 -3.28
CA LEU A 179 -11.25 -13.98 -3.33
C LEU A 179 -11.22 -14.74 -4.66
N ALA A 180 -12.38 -15.10 -5.20
CA ALA A 180 -12.47 -15.74 -6.51
C ALA A 180 -12.00 -14.81 -7.65
N GLU A 181 -12.34 -13.53 -7.59
CA GLU A 181 -11.80 -12.51 -8.51
C GLU A 181 -10.28 -12.37 -8.37
N GLY A 182 -9.77 -12.37 -7.12
CA GLY A 182 -8.33 -12.34 -6.82
C GLY A 182 -7.57 -13.51 -7.45
N VAL A 183 -8.12 -14.72 -7.40
CA VAL A 183 -7.56 -15.89 -8.09
C VAL A 183 -7.46 -15.66 -9.61
N ASN A 184 -8.47 -15.05 -10.22
CA ASN A 184 -8.44 -14.72 -11.65
C ASN A 184 -7.44 -13.60 -11.96
N PHE A 185 -7.30 -12.61 -11.08
CA PHE A 185 -6.30 -11.56 -11.17
C PHE A 185 -4.87 -12.12 -11.17
N VAL A 186 -4.60 -13.09 -10.28
CA VAL A 186 -3.30 -13.81 -10.24
C VAL A 186 -3.07 -14.62 -11.50
N LYS A 187 -4.09 -15.35 -12.01
CA LYS A 187 -3.99 -16.08 -13.28
C LYS A 187 -3.68 -15.18 -14.47
N ALA A 188 -4.12 -13.93 -14.44
CA ALA A 188 -3.79 -12.92 -15.43
C ALA A 188 -2.39 -12.30 -15.26
N GLY A 189 -1.60 -12.75 -14.28
CA GLY A 189 -0.23 -12.30 -14.01
C GLY A 189 -0.12 -11.19 -12.95
N GLY A 190 -1.19 -10.88 -12.25
CA GLY A 190 -1.22 -9.95 -11.13
C GLY A 190 -0.70 -10.59 -9.82
N VAL A 191 -0.60 -9.76 -8.79
CA VAL A 191 -0.25 -10.15 -7.42
C VAL A 191 -1.35 -9.62 -6.50
N ILE A 192 -1.69 -10.36 -5.46
CA ILE A 192 -2.71 -9.97 -4.47
C ILE A 192 -2.13 -10.04 -3.06
N ASP A 193 -2.76 -9.31 -2.15
CA ASP A 193 -2.45 -9.33 -0.72
C ASP A 193 -3.68 -9.79 0.08
N LEU A 194 -3.43 -10.64 1.08
CA LEU A 194 -4.44 -11.19 1.98
C LEU A 194 -4.21 -10.65 3.38
N THR A 195 -5.26 -10.17 4.01
CA THR A 195 -5.22 -9.68 5.40
C THR A 195 -5.55 -10.81 6.36
N THR A 196 -4.82 -10.91 7.44
CA THR A 196 -5.05 -11.86 8.55
C THR A 196 -5.79 -11.19 9.70
#